data_54981a286325fb3fdc9b8b80571f0a3d
#
_entry.id   54981a286325fb3fdc9b8b80571f0a3d
#
_cell.length_a   1.000
_cell.length_b   1.000
_cell.length_c   1.000
_cell.angle_alpha   90.00
_cell.angle_beta   90.00
_cell.angle_gamma   90.00
#
_symmetry.space_group_name_H-M   'P 1'
#
loop_
_entity.id
_entity.type
_entity.pdbx_description
1 polymer ?
#
loop_
_entity_poly.entity_id
_entity_poly.type
_entity_poly.pdbx_seq_one_letter_code
_entity_poly.pdbx_strand_id
1 'polypeptide(L)'
;PRLNSSSIVGTSINIPYFYVISDNKDMTFKPTIFDDRIYMLQTEYRQENEKSSFIADFGLTKGYKSKLSNNRNTMSHIFSKYDLNLDLEKFNSSKLQFFLEKVSMDTYLGIFENVLLTDKRFEDDLKDHNNMTSGLKLELDNDDFSFTSGFTSYEKLQTSRNSDRYQYVLPYYNFSKSLGSSENGSISFSSSGDNTLK
;
A
#
# COMPACT_ATOMS: atom_id res chain seq x y z
N PRO A 1 1.29 -10.19 -24.24
CA PRO A 1 0.32 -11.06 -23.59
C PRO A 1 1.04 -12.05 -22.68
N ARG A 2 0.44 -12.33 -21.52
CA ARG A 2 0.91 -13.35 -20.58
C ARG A 2 -0.21 -14.35 -20.32
N LEU A 3 0.17 -15.62 -20.21
CA LEU A 3 -0.72 -16.70 -19.76
C LEU A 3 -0.35 -17.02 -18.31
N ASN A 4 -1.35 -17.07 -17.44
CA ASN A 4 -1.20 -17.48 -16.06
C ASN A 4 -2.16 -18.64 -15.78
N SER A 5 -1.80 -19.51 -14.86
CA SER A 5 -2.65 -20.59 -14.38
C SER A 5 -2.75 -20.52 -12.86
N SER A 6 -3.95 -20.61 -12.35
CA SER A 6 -4.26 -20.60 -10.92
C SER A 6 -5.20 -21.77 -10.59
N SER A 7 -4.97 -22.40 -9.45
CA SER A 7 -5.86 -23.44 -8.94
C SER A 7 -7.22 -22.93 -8.49
N ILE A 8 -7.36 -21.60 -8.31
CA ILE A 8 -8.58 -20.96 -7.79
C ILE A 8 -9.44 -20.39 -8.92
N VAL A 9 -8.81 -19.69 -9.87
CA VAL A 9 -9.51 -18.94 -10.94
C VAL A 9 -9.23 -19.49 -12.35
N GLY A 10 -8.52 -20.61 -12.45
CA GLY A 10 -8.22 -21.28 -13.73
C GLY A 10 -7.12 -20.58 -14.52
N THR A 11 -7.12 -20.80 -15.83
CA THR A 11 -6.18 -20.18 -16.75
C THR A 11 -6.64 -18.77 -17.10
N SER A 12 -5.71 -17.85 -17.24
CA SER A 12 -6.02 -16.48 -17.65
C SER A 12 -5.07 -15.97 -18.71
N ILE A 13 -5.58 -15.09 -19.55
CA ILE A 13 -4.79 -14.31 -20.49
C ILE A 13 -4.91 -12.83 -20.13
N ASN A 14 -3.77 -12.13 -20.09
CA ASN A 14 -3.74 -10.68 -19.93
C ASN A 14 -2.94 -10.01 -21.05
N ILE A 15 -3.34 -8.80 -21.38
CA ILE A 15 -2.74 -7.98 -22.45
C ILE A 15 -2.49 -6.58 -21.85
N PRO A 16 -1.35 -6.35 -21.18
CA PRO A 16 -1.04 -5.03 -20.63
C PRO A 16 -0.89 -4.01 -21.76
N TYR A 17 -1.48 -2.85 -21.55
CA TYR A 17 -1.36 -1.68 -22.41
C TYR A 17 -0.81 -0.52 -21.59
N PHE A 18 0.35 -0.03 -22.00
CA PHE A 18 1.03 1.11 -21.40
C PHE A 18 0.68 2.39 -22.16
N TYR A 19 0.30 3.43 -21.45
CA TYR A 19 -0.07 4.73 -22.01
C TYR A 19 0.72 5.85 -21.34
N VAL A 20 1.51 6.57 -22.13
CA VAL A 20 2.22 7.77 -21.67
C VAL A 20 1.29 8.96 -21.77
N ILE A 21 1.02 9.63 -20.64
CA ILE A 21 0.17 10.82 -20.57
C ILE A 21 1.02 12.07 -20.80
N SER A 22 2.20 12.13 -20.16
CA SER A 22 3.21 13.19 -20.29
C SER A 22 4.56 12.64 -19.85
N ASP A 23 5.61 13.46 -19.91
CA ASP A 23 6.99 13.06 -19.56
C ASP A 23 7.10 12.52 -18.12
N ASN A 24 6.22 12.96 -17.23
CA ASN A 24 6.23 12.61 -15.82
C ASN A 24 4.98 11.84 -15.36
N LYS A 25 4.15 11.37 -16.29
CA LYS A 25 2.90 10.65 -15.97
C LYS A 25 2.66 9.53 -16.95
N ASP A 26 2.36 8.38 -16.44
CA ASP A 26 1.95 7.23 -17.24
C ASP A 26 0.83 6.42 -16.57
N MET A 27 0.26 5.53 -17.35
CA MET A 27 -0.80 4.63 -16.92
C MET A 27 -0.64 3.28 -17.60
N THR A 28 -0.85 2.22 -16.85
CA THR A 28 -0.89 0.86 -17.38
C THR A 28 -2.28 0.28 -17.19
N PHE A 29 -2.90 -0.14 -18.27
CA PHE A 29 -4.15 -0.91 -18.24
C PHE A 29 -3.82 -2.38 -18.44
N LYS A 30 -4.39 -3.25 -17.63
CA LYS A 30 -4.19 -4.70 -17.72
C LYS A 30 -5.53 -5.43 -17.69
N PRO A 31 -6.24 -5.50 -18.82
CA PRO A 31 -7.39 -6.40 -18.94
C PRO A 31 -6.92 -7.85 -18.82
N THR A 32 -7.61 -8.63 -18.01
CA THR A 32 -7.36 -10.04 -17.79
C THR A 32 -8.68 -10.81 -17.94
N ILE A 33 -8.66 -11.87 -18.73
CA ILE A 33 -9.81 -12.77 -18.96
C ILE A 33 -9.43 -14.15 -18.44
N PHE A 34 -10.28 -14.71 -17.61
CA PHE A 34 -10.13 -16.05 -17.05
C PHE A 34 -11.14 -17.03 -17.68
N ASP A 35 -10.85 -18.33 -17.63
CA ASP A 35 -11.67 -19.38 -18.24
C ASP A 35 -13.12 -19.38 -17.74
N ASP A 36 -13.34 -19.14 -16.45
CA ASP A 36 -14.66 -19.24 -15.80
C ASP A 36 -15.51 -17.97 -15.92
N ARG A 37 -15.36 -17.23 -17.04
CA ARG A 37 -16.09 -15.98 -17.31
C ARG A 37 -15.86 -14.92 -16.22
N ILE A 38 -14.65 -14.89 -15.67
CA ILE A 38 -14.17 -13.82 -14.79
C ILE A 38 -13.42 -12.82 -15.65
N TYR A 39 -13.75 -11.55 -15.48
CA TYR A 39 -13.11 -10.42 -16.16
C TYR A 39 -12.51 -9.50 -15.11
N MET A 40 -11.25 -9.15 -15.28
CA MET A 40 -10.56 -8.22 -14.41
C MET A 40 -9.96 -7.09 -15.25
N LEU A 41 -10.15 -5.86 -14.81
CA LEU A 41 -9.42 -4.70 -15.29
C LEU A 41 -8.60 -4.13 -14.14
N GLN A 42 -7.30 -4.07 -14.33
CA GLN A 42 -6.39 -3.36 -13.45
C GLN A 42 -5.87 -2.11 -14.15
N THR A 43 -5.66 -1.07 -13.36
CA THR A 43 -5.15 0.21 -13.84
C THR A 43 -4.17 0.74 -12.83
N GLU A 44 -2.92 0.87 -13.23
CA GLU A 44 -1.87 1.52 -12.44
C GLU A 44 -1.59 2.90 -13.04
N TYR A 45 -1.65 3.92 -12.21
CA TYR A 45 -1.27 5.30 -12.55
C TYR A 45 -0.02 5.66 -11.78
N ARG A 46 0.93 6.30 -12.46
CA ARG A 46 2.18 6.80 -11.88
C ARG A 46 2.41 8.24 -12.28
N GLN A 47 2.87 9.02 -11.32
CA GLN A 47 3.28 10.41 -11.55
C GLN A 47 4.52 10.71 -10.72
N GLU A 48 5.56 11.23 -11.40
CA GLU A 48 6.79 11.70 -10.78
C GLU A 48 6.95 13.19 -11.03
N ASN A 49 7.11 13.96 -9.96
CA ASN A 49 7.45 15.37 -10.02
C ASN A 49 8.78 15.58 -9.28
N GLU A 50 9.36 16.77 -9.37
CA GLU A 50 10.62 17.10 -8.72
C GLU A 50 10.63 16.82 -7.21
N LYS A 51 9.52 17.08 -6.53
CA LYS A 51 9.40 16.94 -5.08
C LYS A 51 8.39 15.91 -4.61
N SER A 52 7.70 15.25 -5.53
CA SER A 52 6.66 14.30 -5.14
C SER A 52 6.53 13.16 -6.13
N SER A 53 6.20 11.97 -5.60
CA SER A 53 5.80 10.82 -6.40
C SER A 53 4.42 10.35 -5.98
N PHE A 54 3.64 9.88 -6.95
CA PHE A 54 2.33 9.31 -6.73
C PHE A 54 2.17 8.05 -7.57
N ILE A 55 1.75 6.98 -6.92
CA ILE A 55 1.35 5.73 -7.56
C ILE A 55 -0.01 5.30 -7.03
N ALA A 56 -0.88 4.86 -7.92
CA ALA A 56 -2.17 4.27 -7.55
C ALA A 56 -2.47 3.06 -8.44
N ASP A 57 -2.80 1.94 -7.82
CA ASP A 57 -3.26 0.71 -8.47
C ASP A 57 -4.72 0.46 -8.08
N PHE A 58 -5.56 0.40 -9.09
CA PHE A 58 -6.99 0.10 -8.97
C PHE A 58 -7.33 -1.15 -9.77
N GLY A 59 -8.04 -2.08 -9.14
CA GLY A 59 -8.53 -3.28 -9.81
C GLY A 59 -10.02 -3.49 -9.62
N LEU A 60 -10.69 -3.86 -10.70
CA LEU A 60 -12.09 -4.26 -10.71
C LEU A 60 -12.22 -5.64 -11.35
N THR A 61 -12.80 -6.57 -10.60
CA THR A 61 -13.07 -7.94 -11.06
C THR A 61 -14.56 -8.21 -11.06
N LYS A 62 -15.07 -8.80 -12.12
CA LYS A 62 -16.49 -9.19 -12.26
C LYS A 62 -16.59 -10.67 -12.61
N GLY A 63 -17.54 -11.35 -12.02
CA GLY A 63 -17.89 -12.72 -12.38
C GLY A 63 -17.28 -13.80 -11.50
N TYR A 64 -16.51 -13.46 -10.47
CA TYR A 64 -16.00 -14.45 -9.53
C TYR A 64 -17.13 -15.15 -8.78
N LYS A 65 -17.05 -16.48 -8.73
CA LYS A 65 -18.02 -17.35 -8.05
C LYS A 65 -17.27 -18.16 -6.98
N SER A 66 -17.64 -17.96 -5.73
CA SER A 66 -17.15 -18.79 -4.64
C SER A 66 -17.76 -20.20 -4.72
N LYS A 67 -17.01 -21.22 -4.28
CA LYS A 67 -17.53 -22.60 -4.16
C LYS A 67 -18.74 -22.71 -3.21
N LEU A 68 -18.89 -21.74 -2.30
CA LEU A 68 -19.95 -21.72 -1.28
C LEU A 68 -21.18 -20.89 -1.70
N SER A 69 -21.13 -20.18 -2.83
CA SER A 69 -22.20 -19.30 -3.28
C SER A 69 -22.48 -19.47 -4.77
N ASN A 70 -23.75 -19.50 -5.12
CA ASN A 70 -24.18 -19.51 -6.53
C ASN A 70 -24.14 -18.13 -7.19
N ASN A 71 -23.95 -17.06 -6.41
CA ASN A 71 -23.92 -15.69 -6.91
C ASN A 71 -22.52 -15.32 -7.43
N ARG A 72 -22.50 -14.58 -8.55
CA ARG A 72 -21.29 -13.98 -9.09
C ARG A 72 -21.05 -12.64 -8.42
N ASN A 73 -19.86 -12.45 -7.88
CA ASN A 73 -19.48 -11.26 -7.13
C ASN A 73 -18.63 -10.32 -7.99
N THR A 74 -18.75 -9.04 -7.69
CA THR A 74 -17.81 -8.00 -8.11
C THR A 74 -16.86 -7.71 -6.97
N MET A 75 -15.58 -7.69 -7.26
CA MET A 75 -14.51 -7.46 -6.28
C MET A 75 -13.59 -6.35 -6.78
N SER A 76 -13.02 -5.59 -5.87
CA SER A 76 -12.11 -4.49 -6.22
C SER A 76 -11.02 -4.31 -5.18
N HIS A 77 -9.93 -3.67 -5.60
CA HIS A 77 -8.91 -3.13 -4.71
C HIS A 77 -8.54 -1.70 -5.11
N ILE A 78 -7.99 -0.98 -4.16
CA ILE A 78 -7.26 0.26 -4.38
C ILE A 78 -6.04 0.26 -3.47
N PHE A 79 -4.87 0.46 -4.08
CA PHE A 79 -3.60 0.69 -3.41
C PHE A 79 -3.05 2.01 -3.91
N SER A 80 -2.64 2.90 -3.03
CA SER A 80 -2.04 4.17 -3.44
C SER A 80 -0.99 4.64 -2.45
N LYS A 81 0.04 5.28 -2.98
CA LYS A 81 1.10 5.92 -2.22
C LYS A 81 1.42 7.28 -2.80
N TYR A 82 1.56 8.25 -1.93
CA TYR A 82 2.02 9.59 -2.26
C TYR A 82 3.17 9.96 -1.34
N ASP A 83 4.32 10.24 -1.91
CA ASP A 83 5.51 10.72 -1.23
C ASP A 83 5.76 12.19 -1.61
N LEU A 84 5.97 13.05 -0.63
CA LEU A 84 6.26 14.46 -0.81
C LEU A 84 7.52 14.84 -0.03
N ASN A 85 8.54 15.34 -0.73
CA ASN A 85 9.69 16.00 -0.13
C ASN A 85 9.31 17.44 0.21
N LEU A 86 9.37 17.78 1.50
CA LEU A 86 8.99 19.11 1.99
C LEU A 86 10.12 20.13 1.80
N ASP A 87 11.36 19.67 1.61
CA ASP A 87 12.58 20.48 1.41
C ASP A 87 12.73 21.58 2.47
N LEU A 88 12.52 21.23 3.73
CA LEU A 88 12.67 22.17 4.83
C LEU A 88 14.17 22.44 5.08
N GLU A 89 14.60 23.71 4.98
CA GLU A 89 15.99 24.14 5.04
C GLU A 89 16.76 23.67 6.30
N LYS A 90 16.06 23.39 7.39
CA LYS A 90 16.68 22.97 8.66
C LYS A 90 16.91 21.46 8.76
N PHE A 91 16.48 20.67 7.79
CA PHE A 91 16.54 19.22 7.81
C PHE A 91 17.28 18.70 6.57
N ASN A 92 18.06 17.66 6.74
CA ASN A 92 18.71 16.95 5.63
C ASN A 92 17.68 16.14 4.83
N SER A 93 16.64 15.68 5.49
CA SER A 93 15.49 15.02 4.86
C SER A 93 14.21 15.43 5.59
N SER A 94 13.20 15.78 4.81
CA SER A 94 11.86 16.09 5.33
C SER A 94 10.82 15.53 4.37
N LYS A 95 10.08 14.50 4.81
CA LYS A 95 9.16 13.74 3.95
C LYS A 95 7.79 13.64 4.57
N LEU A 96 6.78 13.82 3.76
CA LEU A 96 5.40 13.50 4.07
C LEU A 96 4.94 12.37 3.16
N GLN A 97 4.43 11.30 3.74
CA GLN A 97 4.01 10.11 3.04
C GLN A 97 2.55 9.79 3.37
N PHE A 98 1.75 9.58 2.36
CA PHE A 98 0.39 9.05 2.48
C PHE A 98 0.31 7.70 1.78
N PHE A 99 -0.33 6.72 2.39
CA PHE A 99 -0.55 5.40 1.81
C PHE A 99 -1.94 4.88 2.16
N LEU A 100 -2.54 4.20 1.20
CA LEU A 100 -3.88 3.63 1.30
C LEU A 100 -3.91 2.25 0.70
N GLU A 101 -4.35 1.28 1.47
CA GLU A 101 -4.65 -0.07 1.01
C GLU A 101 -6.08 -0.46 1.37
N LYS A 102 -6.84 -0.90 0.38
CA LYS A 102 -8.22 -1.36 0.58
C LYS A 102 -8.60 -2.42 -0.44
N VAL A 103 -9.30 -3.45 0.04
CA VAL A 103 -9.96 -4.45 -0.78
C VAL A 103 -11.45 -4.52 -0.45
N SER A 104 -12.28 -4.87 -1.41
CA SER A 104 -13.72 -4.97 -1.22
C SER A 104 -14.16 -6.28 -0.55
N MET A 105 -13.31 -7.32 -0.60
CA MET A 105 -13.58 -8.63 0.00
C MET A 105 -12.30 -9.20 0.60
N ASP A 106 -12.43 -9.80 1.76
CA ASP A 106 -11.31 -10.32 2.56
C ASP A 106 -10.45 -11.37 1.85
N THR A 107 -11.04 -12.11 0.93
CA THR A 107 -10.35 -13.17 0.17
C THR A 107 -9.71 -12.67 -1.12
N TYR A 108 -9.83 -11.38 -1.45
CA TYR A 108 -9.41 -10.81 -2.73
C TYR A 108 -7.94 -11.09 -3.04
N LEU A 109 -7.05 -10.80 -2.11
CA LEU A 109 -5.60 -10.97 -2.30
C LEU A 109 -5.22 -12.43 -2.53
N GLY A 110 -5.73 -13.35 -1.70
CA GLY A 110 -5.45 -14.77 -1.86
C GLY A 110 -5.98 -15.39 -3.16
N ILE A 111 -6.98 -14.76 -3.78
CA ILE A 111 -7.53 -15.22 -5.07
C ILE A 111 -6.71 -14.68 -6.24
N PHE A 112 -6.27 -13.41 -6.20
CA PHE A 112 -5.74 -12.68 -7.36
C PHE A 112 -4.28 -12.27 -7.24
N GLU A 113 -3.53 -12.64 -6.18
CA GLU A 113 -2.14 -12.22 -5.96
C GLU A 113 -1.23 -12.39 -7.18
N ASN A 114 -1.35 -13.54 -7.86
CA ASN A 114 -0.49 -13.90 -9.00
C ASN A 114 -0.79 -13.10 -10.28
N VAL A 115 -1.83 -12.30 -10.29
CA VAL A 115 -2.26 -11.52 -11.45
C VAL A 115 -2.30 -10.02 -11.19
N LEU A 116 -2.02 -9.57 -9.98
CA LEU A 116 -1.93 -8.16 -9.65
C LEU A 116 -0.81 -7.47 -10.45
N LEU A 117 -1.01 -6.20 -10.80
CA LEU A 117 -0.02 -5.37 -11.50
C LEU A 117 1.15 -5.03 -10.59
N THR A 118 0.83 -4.63 -9.40
CA THR A 118 1.79 -4.19 -8.39
C THR A 118 2.47 -5.41 -7.77
N ASP A 119 3.78 -5.48 -7.90
CA ASP A 119 4.59 -6.56 -7.32
C ASP A 119 4.69 -6.47 -5.80
N LYS A 120 4.43 -5.28 -5.24
CA LYS A 120 4.44 -5.00 -3.81
C LYS A 120 3.29 -4.07 -3.46
N ARG A 121 2.68 -4.31 -2.32
CA ARG A 121 1.91 -3.27 -1.63
C ARG A 121 2.89 -2.28 -1.01
N PHE A 122 2.43 -1.06 -0.76
CA PHE A 122 3.33 0.04 -0.43
C PHE A 122 3.95 -0.05 0.96
N GLU A 123 3.23 -0.66 1.92
CA GLU A 123 3.72 -0.84 3.29
C GLU A 123 3.82 -2.32 3.67
N ASP A 124 2.96 -3.18 3.12
CA ASP A 124 2.93 -4.60 3.44
C ASP A 124 3.49 -5.46 2.29
N ASP A 125 3.97 -6.66 2.58
CA ASP A 125 4.31 -7.65 1.56
C ASP A 125 3.03 -8.14 0.86
N LEU A 126 3.07 -8.30 -0.45
CA LEU A 126 1.99 -8.92 -1.23
C LEU A 126 1.54 -10.28 -0.68
N LYS A 127 2.44 -11.00 -0.06
CA LYS A 127 2.15 -12.29 0.58
C LYS A 127 1.37 -12.17 1.87
N ASP A 128 1.29 -11.00 2.47
CA ASP A 128 0.40 -10.78 3.60
C ASP A 128 -1.04 -10.57 3.11
N HIS A 129 -1.78 -11.65 3.04
CA HIS A 129 -3.20 -11.63 2.63
C HIS A 129 -4.15 -11.26 3.75
N ASN A 130 -3.65 -11.00 4.95
CA ASN A 130 -4.49 -10.86 6.13
C ASN A 130 -4.61 -9.42 6.62
N ASN A 131 -3.68 -8.55 6.26
CA ASN A 131 -3.65 -7.18 6.75
C ASN A 131 -3.66 -6.17 5.61
N MET A 132 -4.31 -5.02 5.85
CA MET A 132 -4.26 -3.81 5.04
C MET A 132 -3.79 -2.66 5.91
N THR A 133 -2.88 -1.85 5.40
CA THR A 133 -2.30 -0.73 6.13
C THR A 133 -2.56 0.57 5.38
N SER A 134 -3.08 1.57 6.10
CA SER A 134 -3.35 2.89 5.54
C SER A 134 -2.92 3.97 6.52
N GLY A 135 -2.38 5.08 6.05
CA GLY A 135 -1.92 6.10 6.98
C GLY A 135 -1.27 7.31 6.36
N LEU A 136 -0.77 8.14 7.27
CA LEU A 136 0.01 9.34 7.00
C LEU A 136 1.24 9.32 7.90
N LYS A 137 2.42 9.59 7.34
CA LYS A 137 3.69 9.58 8.04
C LYS A 137 4.48 10.83 7.69
N LEU A 138 4.99 11.51 8.71
CA LEU A 138 5.93 12.61 8.60
C LEU A 138 7.29 12.15 9.11
N GLU A 139 8.33 12.35 8.32
CA GLU A 139 9.72 12.07 8.68
C GLU A 139 10.56 13.34 8.55
N LEU A 140 11.30 13.68 9.60
CA LEU A 140 12.20 14.82 9.66
C LEU A 140 13.53 14.34 10.22
N ASP A 141 14.58 14.43 9.41
CA ASP A 141 15.92 13.97 9.78
C ASP A 141 16.97 15.05 9.58
N ASN A 142 17.90 15.11 10.50
CA ASN A 142 19.13 15.89 10.43
C ASN A 142 20.27 15.08 11.06
N ASP A 143 21.49 15.53 10.97
CA ASP A 143 22.68 14.82 11.48
C ASP A 143 22.54 14.35 12.93
N ASP A 144 21.93 15.21 13.78
CA ASP A 144 21.77 14.94 15.21
C ASP A 144 20.34 14.63 15.64
N PHE A 145 19.40 14.63 14.69
CA PHE A 145 17.97 14.63 15.01
C PHE A 145 17.20 13.72 14.04
N SER A 146 16.35 12.89 14.59
CA SER A 146 15.35 12.13 13.82
C SER A 146 13.99 12.23 14.50
N PHE A 147 12.99 12.57 13.73
CA PHE A 147 11.61 12.65 14.19
C PHE A 147 10.69 11.98 13.17
N THR A 148 9.92 11.00 13.63
CA THR A 148 8.87 10.37 12.85
C THR A 148 7.56 10.50 13.62
N SER A 149 6.50 10.91 12.95
CA SER A 149 5.16 10.96 13.52
C SER A 149 4.11 10.61 12.47
N GLY A 150 2.97 10.09 12.91
CA GLY A 150 1.92 9.75 11.95
C GLY A 150 0.66 9.19 12.56
N PHE A 151 -0.19 8.76 11.64
CA PHE A 151 -1.45 8.06 11.90
C PHE A 151 -1.47 6.80 11.04
N THR A 152 -1.73 5.66 11.66
CA THR A 152 -1.82 4.39 10.93
C THR A 152 -3.09 3.66 11.31
N SER A 153 -3.80 3.17 10.31
CA SER A 153 -4.94 2.28 10.42
C SER A 153 -4.56 0.91 9.89
N TYR A 154 -4.74 -0.09 10.70
CA TYR A 154 -4.59 -1.50 10.32
C TYR A 154 -5.97 -2.13 10.19
N GLU A 155 -6.25 -2.74 9.05
CA GLU A 155 -7.44 -3.55 8.83
C GLU A 155 -7.03 -5.01 8.72
N LYS A 156 -7.50 -5.84 9.63
CA LYS A 156 -7.29 -7.27 9.62
C LYS A 156 -8.42 -7.94 8.84
N LEU A 157 -8.05 -8.57 7.72
CA LEU A 157 -8.98 -9.37 6.91
C LEU A 157 -9.25 -10.70 7.58
N GLN A 158 -10.35 -11.36 7.22
CA GLN A 158 -10.72 -12.71 7.67
C GLN A 158 -10.81 -12.85 9.21
N THR A 159 -11.28 -11.82 9.90
CA THR A 159 -11.54 -11.91 11.32
C THR A 159 -12.92 -12.48 11.62
N SER A 160 -13.04 -13.28 12.69
CA SER A 160 -14.31 -13.82 13.15
C SER A 160 -15.19 -12.79 13.87
N ARG A 161 -14.60 -11.68 14.33
CA ARG A 161 -15.30 -10.60 15.05
C ARG A 161 -15.02 -9.27 14.38
N ASN A 162 -16.08 -8.53 14.06
CA ASN A 162 -15.95 -7.19 13.46
C ASN A 162 -15.27 -6.17 14.39
N SER A 163 -15.36 -6.35 15.72
CA SER A 163 -14.67 -5.51 16.70
C SER A 163 -13.15 -5.56 16.58
N ASP A 164 -12.61 -6.67 16.08
CA ASP A 164 -11.16 -6.90 16.02
C ASP A 164 -10.61 -6.61 14.62
N ARG A 165 -11.45 -6.07 13.72
CA ARG A 165 -11.10 -5.82 12.32
C ARG A 165 -10.17 -4.63 12.16
N TYR A 166 -10.41 -3.57 12.92
CA TYR A 166 -9.67 -2.32 12.78
C TYR A 166 -8.88 -2.02 14.05
N GLN A 167 -7.64 -1.61 13.86
CA GLN A 167 -6.79 -1.04 14.88
C GLN A 167 -6.25 0.29 14.37
N TYR A 168 -6.37 1.33 15.17
CA TYR A 168 -5.88 2.65 14.84
C TYR A 168 -4.76 3.04 15.80
N VAL A 169 -3.66 3.52 15.26
CA VAL A 169 -2.56 4.14 16.01
C VAL A 169 -2.57 5.62 15.70
N LEU A 170 -3.12 6.44 16.63
CA LEU A 170 -3.50 7.83 16.40
C LEU A 170 -3.25 8.72 17.62
N PRO A 171 -2.26 9.59 17.61
CA PRO A 171 -1.04 9.60 16.81
C PRO A 171 0.01 8.65 17.36
N TYR A 172 1.07 8.42 16.62
CA TYR A 172 2.33 7.91 17.15
C TYR A 172 3.46 8.90 16.88
N TYR A 173 4.54 8.83 17.69
CA TYR A 173 5.76 9.56 17.42
C TYR A 173 6.99 8.80 17.91
N ASN A 174 8.08 8.98 17.20
CA ASN A 174 9.42 8.58 17.59
C ASN A 174 10.35 9.79 17.43
N PHE A 175 11.08 10.07 18.47
CA PHE A 175 12.03 11.16 18.50
C PHE A 175 13.39 10.65 18.97
N SER A 176 14.46 11.02 18.30
CA SER A 176 15.82 10.81 18.78
C SER A 176 16.67 12.03 18.51
N LYS A 177 17.59 12.33 19.43
CA LYS A 177 18.55 13.43 19.30
C LYS A 177 19.89 13.03 19.90
N SER A 178 20.96 13.22 19.13
CA SER A 178 22.33 13.16 19.64
C SER A 178 22.65 14.49 20.33
N LEU A 179 23.11 14.41 21.58
CA LEU A 179 23.46 15.59 22.38
C LEU A 179 24.96 15.90 22.35
N GLY A 180 25.75 15.05 21.74
CA GLY A 180 27.18 15.20 21.54
C GLY A 180 27.93 13.88 21.56
N SER A 181 29.09 13.87 20.96
CA SER A 181 30.08 12.78 21.03
C SER A 181 31.44 13.31 21.41
N SER A 182 32.15 12.59 22.25
CA SER A 182 33.53 12.86 22.62
C SER A 182 34.33 11.57 22.57
N GLU A 183 35.66 11.65 22.69
CA GLU A 183 36.55 10.47 22.80
C GLU A 183 36.16 9.53 23.95
N ASN A 184 35.41 10.03 24.93
CA ASN A 184 35.01 9.30 26.13
C ASN A 184 33.55 8.76 26.05
N GLY A 185 32.82 8.99 24.95
CA GLY A 185 31.46 8.47 24.75
C GLY A 185 30.55 9.42 24.01
N SER A 186 29.35 8.94 23.69
CA SER A 186 28.24 9.67 23.05
C SER A 186 27.04 9.72 23.98
N ILE A 187 26.34 10.85 23.97
CA ILE A 187 25.08 11.02 24.69
C ILE A 187 23.94 11.18 23.67
N SER A 188 22.90 10.38 23.79
CA SER A 188 21.70 10.51 22.98
C SER A 188 20.45 10.49 23.86
N PHE A 189 19.42 11.18 23.40
CA PHE A 189 18.10 11.18 24.00
C PHE A 189 17.11 10.60 23.01
N SER A 190 16.23 9.70 23.45
CA SER A 190 15.14 9.17 22.64
C SER A 190 13.82 9.18 23.42
N SER A 191 12.73 9.42 22.73
CA SER A 191 11.37 9.38 23.26
C SER A 191 10.44 8.84 22.19
N SER A 192 9.52 7.98 22.59
CA SER A 192 8.46 7.46 21.70
C SER A 192 7.15 7.37 22.45
N GLY A 193 6.07 7.44 21.72
CA GLY A 193 4.73 7.25 22.26
C GLY A 193 3.72 6.98 21.16
N ASP A 194 2.67 6.26 21.53
CA ASP A 194 1.55 5.99 20.65
C ASP A 194 0.23 5.93 21.44
N ASN A 195 -0.85 6.19 20.72
CA ASN A 195 -2.20 6.01 21.21
C ASN A 195 -2.92 5.01 20.31
N THR A 196 -3.23 3.84 20.86
CA THR A 196 -3.84 2.73 20.12
C THR A 196 -5.31 2.60 20.49
N LEU A 197 -6.19 2.62 19.48
CA LEU A 197 -7.62 2.40 19.58
C LEU A 197 -8.00 1.11 18.84
N LYS A 198 -8.89 0.34 19.40
CA LYS A 198 -9.44 -0.91 18.83
C LYS A 198 -10.95 -0.83 18.73
#